data_9954da47fa9b64c674e115b80cb70e5d
#
_entry.id   9954da47fa9b64c674e115b80cb70e5d
#
_cell.length_a   1.000
_cell.length_b   1.000
_cell.length_c   1.000
_cell.angle_alpha   90.00
_cell.angle_beta   90.00
_cell.angle_gamma   90.00
#
_symmetry.space_group_name_H-M   'P 1'
#
loop_
_entity.id
_entity.type
_entity.pdbx_description
1 polymer ?
#
loop_
_entity_poly.entity_id
_entity_poly.type
_entity_poly.pdbx_seq_one_letter_code
_entity_poly.pdbx_strand_id
1 'polypeptide(L)'
;MSEPRGITAESRPVVASKARLRWDKQTSRHLLLYPERGLILNPTAADVIQLCTGEHTVGAIVDRLAEKYAPQPRETVEREVLTFLAKMADRGLIRDA
;
A
#
# COMPACT_ATOMS: atom_id res chain seq x y z
N MET A 1 21.78 -17.05 -5.09
CA MET A 1 21.12 -16.02 -5.57
C MET A 1 20.25 -15.42 -4.59
N SER A 2 20.01 -14.34 -4.68
CA SER A 2 19.18 -13.78 -3.77
C SER A 2 17.83 -13.91 -4.25
N GLU A 3 16.97 -14.16 -3.42
CA GLU A 3 15.68 -14.19 -3.77
C GLU A 3 15.10 -12.89 -3.67
N PRO A 4 14.01 -12.68 -4.29
CA PRO A 4 13.37 -11.41 -4.23
C PRO A 4 12.94 -11.11 -2.84
N ARG A 5 13.32 -9.96 -2.37
CA ARG A 5 12.85 -9.52 -1.16
C ARG A 5 11.68 -8.69 -1.34
N GLY A 6 11.31 -8.38 -2.53
CA GLY A 6 10.26 -7.46 -2.79
C GLY A 6 8.90 -8.07 -2.67
N ILE A 7 7.91 -7.22 -2.75
CA ILE A 7 6.51 -7.60 -2.72
C ILE A 7 6.15 -8.14 -4.09
N THR A 8 5.44 -9.26 -4.13
CA THR A 8 4.97 -9.84 -5.39
C THR A 8 3.46 -9.96 -5.37
N ALA A 9 2.90 -10.45 -6.46
CA ALA A 9 1.44 -10.58 -6.57
C ALA A 9 0.87 -11.52 -5.53
N GLU A 10 1.66 -12.48 -5.06
CA GLU A 10 1.18 -13.44 -4.06
C GLU A 10 1.44 -12.98 -2.63
N SER A 11 2.14 -11.89 -2.45
CA SER A 11 2.40 -11.38 -1.10
C SER A 11 1.09 -10.93 -0.45
N ARG A 12 1.02 -11.07 0.87
CA ARG A 12 -0.13 -10.59 1.63
C ARG A 12 0.36 -9.48 2.53
N PRO A 13 0.35 -8.25 2.03
CA PRO A 13 0.96 -7.15 2.78
C PRO A 13 0.17 -6.78 4.02
N VAL A 14 0.90 -6.44 5.07
CA VAL A 14 0.30 -5.96 6.29
C VAL A 14 1.10 -4.77 6.79
N VAL A 15 0.40 -3.78 7.31
CA VAL A 15 1.03 -2.57 7.83
C VAL A 15 1.75 -2.91 9.12
N ALA A 16 2.98 -2.45 9.25
CA ALA A 16 3.77 -2.69 10.45
C ALA A 16 3.07 -2.06 11.66
N SER A 17 3.23 -2.68 12.83
CA SER A 17 2.54 -2.22 14.03
C SER A 17 2.95 -0.80 14.44
N LYS A 18 4.13 -0.35 14.01
CA LYS A 18 4.60 0.98 14.36
C LYS A 18 3.98 2.07 13.51
N ALA A 19 3.18 1.71 12.50
CA ALA A 19 2.58 2.68 11.60
C ALA A 19 1.08 2.63 11.72
N ARG A 20 0.43 3.78 11.52
CA ARG A 20 -1.03 3.81 11.54
C ARG A 20 -1.54 4.85 10.55
N LEU A 21 -2.67 4.54 9.97
CA LEU A 21 -3.31 5.42 9.02
C LEU A 21 -4.21 6.40 9.78
N ARG A 22 -4.16 7.67 9.39
CA ARG A 22 -4.95 8.67 10.04
C ARG A 22 -5.48 9.67 9.03
N TRP A 23 -6.72 10.10 9.22
CA TRP A 23 -7.31 11.15 8.37
C TRP A 23 -6.96 12.50 8.95
N ASP A 24 -6.44 13.40 8.11
CA ASP A 24 -6.11 14.75 8.53
C ASP A 24 -7.16 15.70 8.00
N LYS A 25 -7.94 16.29 8.91
CA LYS A 25 -9.01 17.19 8.52
C LYS A 25 -8.50 18.48 7.90
N GLN A 26 -7.33 18.93 8.33
CA GLN A 26 -6.83 20.21 7.86
C GLN A 26 -6.44 20.16 6.40
N THR A 27 -5.85 19.08 5.97
CA THR A 27 -5.42 18.95 4.59
C THR A 27 -6.37 18.11 3.76
N SER A 28 -7.36 17.46 4.40
CA SER A 28 -8.28 16.55 3.75
C SER A 28 -7.53 15.42 3.06
N ARG A 29 -6.55 14.87 3.75
CA ARG A 29 -5.74 13.79 3.23
C ARG A 29 -5.48 12.75 4.29
N HIS A 30 -5.17 11.55 3.85
CA HIS A 30 -4.72 10.51 4.76
C HIS A 30 -3.24 10.66 5.02
N LEU A 31 -2.85 10.37 6.24
CA LEU A 31 -1.45 10.34 6.63
C LEU A 31 -1.12 8.96 7.14
N LEU A 32 0.07 8.48 6.81
CA LEU A 32 0.60 7.28 7.44
C LEU A 32 1.61 7.75 8.47
N LEU A 33 1.27 7.56 9.74
CA LEU A 33 2.10 8.04 10.84
C LEU A 33 2.95 6.91 11.39
N TYR A 34 4.23 7.20 11.62
CA TYR A 34 5.14 6.25 12.25
C TYR A 34 6.14 7.07 13.05
N PRO A 35 6.96 6.43 13.91
CA PRO A 35 7.77 7.19 14.87
C PRO A 35 8.50 8.35 14.23
N GLU A 36 8.23 9.54 14.73
CA GLU A 36 8.89 10.78 14.34
C GLU A 36 8.64 11.22 12.92
N ARG A 37 7.67 10.60 12.22
CA ARG A 37 7.42 10.95 10.84
C ARG A 37 5.96 10.78 10.46
N GLY A 38 5.59 11.44 9.38
CA GLY A 38 4.30 11.25 8.77
C GLY A 38 4.48 11.32 7.27
N LEU A 39 3.66 10.57 6.56
CA LEU A 39 3.71 10.53 5.11
C LEU A 39 2.33 10.85 4.59
N ILE A 40 2.24 11.88 3.74
CA ILE A 40 0.96 12.24 3.14
C ILE A 40 0.68 11.26 2.00
N LEU A 41 -0.51 10.68 2.02
CA LEU A 41 -0.89 9.68 1.02
C LEU A 41 -1.89 10.26 0.04
N ASN A 42 -1.71 9.95 -1.25
CA ASN A 42 -2.75 10.27 -2.21
C ASN A 42 -3.87 9.23 -2.04
N PRO A 43 -5.03 9.43 -2.68
CA PRO A 43 -6.16 8.51 -2.47
C PRO A 43 -5.82 7.06 -2.81
N THR A 44 -5.07 6.82 -3.87
CA THR A 44 -4.72 5.45 -4.24
C THR A 44 -3.87 4.80 -3.16
N ALA A 45 -2.86 5.51 -2.66
CA ALA A 45 -2.01 4.99 -1.61
C ALA A 45 -2.80 4.71 -0.34
N ALA A 46 -3.73 5.59 0.01
CA ALA A 46 -4.57 5.38 1.19
C ALA A 46 -5.42 4.12 1.03
N ASP A 47 -5.98 3.91 -0.16
CA ASP A 47 -6.75 2.70 -0.42
C ASP A 47 -5.90 1.45 -0.27
N VAL A 48 -4.67 1.50 -0.78
CA VAL A 48 -3.77 0.36 -0.66
C VAL A 48 -3.50 0.05 0.82
N ILE A 49 -3.18 1.07 1.60
CA ILE A 49 -2.89 0.87 3.01
C ILE A 49 -4.08 0.26 3.75
N GLN A 50 -5.29 0.69 3.41
CA GLN A 50 -6.48 0.17 4.07
C GLN A 50 -6.69 -1.31 3.79
N LEU A 51 -6.18 -1.80 2.67
CA LEU A 51 -6.30 -3.21 2.32
C LEU A 51 -5.10 -4.04 2.77
N CYS A 52 -4.10 -3.41 3.37
CA CYS A 52 -2.90 -4.11 3.83
C CYS A 52 -3.13 -4.67 5.23
N THR A 53 -3.99 -5.66 5.32
CA THR A 53 -4.36 -6.28 6.58
C THR A 53 -3.75 -7.66 6.76
N GLY A 54 -3.05 -8.15 5.75
CA GLY A 54 -2.54 -9.51 5.75
C GLY A 54 -3.53 -10.52 5.20
N GLU A 55 -4.77 -10.07 4.92
CA GLU A 55 -5.81 -10.96 4.44
C GLU A 55 -5.95 -10.96 2.93
N HIS A 56 -5.37 -9.97 2.26
CA HIS A 56 -5.49 -9.83 0.81
C HIS A 56 -4.14 -9.98 0.17
N THR A 57 -4.09 -10.73 -0.94
CA THR A 57 -2.86 -10.73 -1.74
C THR A 57 -2.76 -9.42 -2.48
N VAL A 58 -1.56 -9.10 -2.94
CA VAL A 58 -1.37 -7.91 -3.77
C VAL A 58 -2.27 -8.00 -4.99
N GLY A 59 -2.37 -9.19 -5.60
CA GLY A 59 -3.24 -9.37 -6.76
C GLY A 59 -4.68 -9.00 -6.46
N ALA A 60 -5.20 -9.40 -5.28
CA ALA A 60 -6.55 -9.06 -4.90
C ALA A 60 -6.70 -7.56 -4.67
N ILE A 61 -5.68 -6.93 -4.10
CA ILE A 61 -5.70 -5.48 -3.91
C ILE A 61 -5.76 -4.77 -5.26
N VAL A 62 -4.93 -5.23 -6.21
CA VAL A 62 -4.92 -4.65 -7.54
C VAL A 62 -6.29 -4.81 -8.20
N ASP A 63 -6.90 -6.00 -8.06
CA ASP A 63 -8.22 -6.23 -8.65
C ASP A 63 -9.24 -5.24 -8.13
N ARG A 64 -9.24 -5.01 -6.83
CA ARG A 64 -10.19 -4.06 -6.23
C ARG A 64 -9.95 -2.65 -6.70
N LEU A 65 -8.70 -2.23 -6.77
CA LEU A 65 -8.39 -0.88 -7.18
C LEU A 65 -8.60 -0.67 -8.66
N ALA A 66 -8.35 -1.70 -9.47
CA ALA A 66 -8.62 -1.59 -10.90
C ALA A 66 -10.10 -1.38 -11.15
N GLU A 67 -10.95 -2.00 -10.33
CA GLU A 67 -12.38 -1.81 -10.44
C GLU A 67 -12.77 -0.40 -10.00
N LYS A 68 -12.22 0.04 -8.88
CA LYS A 68 -12.55 1.34 -8.33
C LYS A 68 -12.11 2.49 -9.25
N TYR A 69 -10.97 2.35 -9.88
CA TYR A 69 -10.39 3.43 -10.69
C TYR A 69 -10.55 3.21 -12.18
N ALA A 70 -11.47 2.35 -12.58
CA ALA A 70 -11.78 2.20 -13.98
C ALA A 70 -12.19 3.57 -14.54
N PRO A 71 -11.86 3.86 -15.79
CA PRO A 71 -11.33 2.95 -16.81
C PRO A 71 -9.81 2.90 -16.90
N GLN A 72 -9.12 3.27 -15.84
CA GLN A 72 -7.66 3.20 -15.84
C GLN A 72 -7.23 1.76 -16.06
N PRO A 73 -6.23 1.49 -16.93
CA PRO A 73 -5.85 0.11 -17.22
C PRO A 73 -5.32 -0.60 -15.98
N ARG A 74 -5.64 -1.88 -15.87
CA ARG A 74 -5.20 -2.67 -14.73
C ARG A 74 -3.67 -2.67 -14.61
N GLU A 75 -2.97 -2.70 -15.73
CA GLU A 75 -1.51 -2.68 -15.68
C GLU A 75 -0.96 -1.45 -15.01
N THR A 76 -1.60 -0.30 -15.25
CA THR A 76 -1.18 0.94 -14.63
C THR A 76 -1.41 0.88 -13.14
N VAL A 77 -2.58 0.39 -12.73
CA VAL A 77 -2.92 0.27 -11.32
C VAL A 77 -1.93 -0.68 -10.64
N GLU A 78 -1.66 -1.81 -11.28
CA GLU A 78 -0.76 -2.80 -10.72
C GLU A 78 0.64 -2.22 -10.50
N ARG A 79 1.13 -1.47 -11.48
CA ARG A 79 2.44 -0.87 -11.37
C ARG A 79 2.51 0.12 -10.23
N GLU A 80 1.46 0.93 -10.08
CA GLU A 80 1.41 1.91 -9.01
C GLU A 80 1.35 1.25 -7.64
N VAL A 81 0.55 0.20 -7.52
CA VAL A 81 0.43 -0.52 -6.25
C VAL A 81 1.77 -1.15 -5.87
N LEU A 82 2.40 -1.86 -6.81
CA LEU A 82 3.66 -2.52 -6.53
C LEU A 82 4.76 -1.53 -6.19
N THR A 83 4.82 -0.43 -6.92
CA THR A 83 5.83 0.60 -6.66
C THR A 83 5.65 1.19 -5.26
N PHE A 84 4.41 1.48 -4.90
CA PHE A 84 4.13 2.03 -3.59
C PHE A 84 4.46 1.04 -2.48
N LEU A 85 4.05 -0.22 -2.64
CA LEU A 85 4.31 -1.23 -1.63
C LEU A 85 5.81 -1.48 -1.45
N ALA A 86 6.55 -1.46 -2.56
CA ALA A 86 7.99 -1.64 -2.47
C ALA A 86 8.65 -0.53 -1.66
N LYS A 87 8.20 0.72 -1.87
CA LYS A 87 8.73 1.83 -1.11
C LYS A 87 8.40 1.70 0.37
N MET A 88 7.19 1.28 0.67
CA MET A 88 6.78 1.13 2.06
C MET A 88 7.53 -0.01 2.73
N ALA A 89 7.77 -1.09 2.00
CA ALA A 89 8.52 -2.23 2.53
C ALA A 89 9.95 -1.82 2.82
N ASP A 90 10.55 -1.02 1.93
CA ASP A 90 11.91 -0.54 2.15
C ASP A 90 12.03 0.27 3.41
N ARG A 91 10.96 0.95 3.81
CA ARG A 91 10.97 1.76 5.01
C ARG A 91 10.53 0.97 6.24
N GLY A 92 10.26 -0.31 6.08
CA GLY A 92 9.82 -1.14 7.18
C GLY A 92 8.40 -0.85 7.63
N LEU A 93 7.58 -0.23 6.77
CA LEU A 93 6.21 0.12 7.12
C LEU A 93 5.21 -0.92 6.67
N ILE A 94 5.61 -1.79 5.76
CA ILE A 94 4.79 -2.88 5.26
C ILE A 94 5.65 -4.13 5.22
N ARG A 95 5.06 -5.25 5.56
CA ARG A 95 5.75 -6.53 5.45
C ARG A 95 4.79 -7.55 4.85
N ASP A 96 5.35 -8.64 4.39
CA ASP A 96 4.57 -9.75 3.86
C ASP A 96 4.15 -10.62 5.04
N ALA A 97 2.88 -10.84 5.16
CA ALA A 97 2.36 -11.61 6.30
C ALA A 97 2.59 -13.11 6.14
#